data_6baa0615a8c14cee2b2e80b3b6842612
#
_entry.id   6baa0615a8c14cee2b2e80b3b6842612
#
_cell.length_a   1.000
_cell.length_b   1.000
_cell.length_c   1.000
_cell.angle_alpha   90.00
_cell.angle_beta   90.00
_cell.angle_gamma   90.00
#
_symmetry.space_group_name_H-M   'P 1'
#
loop_
_entity.id
_entity.type
_entity.pdbx_description
1 polymer ?
#
loop_
_entity_poly.entity_id
_entity_poly.type
_entity_poly.pdbx_seq_one_letter_code
_entity_poly.pdbx_strand_id
1 'polypeptide(L)'
;MSFKVTTVRLPEETIENLEDLTERLQREKSDIMREALKIGIDEMKLRIALELYRKGSISFGRMTELTGLSYRELSLELRRRNIVYRYGEERFREEAEQLVG
;
A
#
# COMPACT_ATOMS: atom_id res chain seq x y z
N MET A 1 -9.22 19.45 5.39
CA MET A 1 -8.60 18.33 6.12
C MET A 1 -8.20 18.78 7.51
N SER A 2 -8.61 18.07 8.52
CA SER A 2 -8.25 18.41 9.89
C SER A 2 -7.07 17.59 10.37
N PHE A 3 -6.24 18.19 11.21
CA PHE A 3 -5.08 17.52 11.79
C PHE A 3 -5.37 17.18 13.25
N LYS A 4 -4.86 16.05 13.68
CA LYS A 4 -4.92 15.62 15.07
C LYS A 4 -3.53 15.24 15.53
N VAL A 5 -3.26 15.47 16.81
CA VAL A 5 -1.95 15.12 17.37
C VAL A 5 -1.97 13.65 17.80
N THR A 6 -0.96 12.92 17.39
CA THR A 6 -0.73 11.54 17.80
C THR A 6 0.72 11.43 18.21
N THR A 7 1.01 10.77 19.31
CA THR A 7 2.37 10.59 19.79
C THR A 7 2.77 9.12 19.72
N VAL A 8 4.03 8.91 19.43
CA VAL A 8 4.61 7.57 19.36
C VAL A 8 6.07 7.66 19.76
N ARG A 9 6.54 6.62 20.44
CA ARG A 9 7.97 6.52 20.80
C ARG A 9 8.69 5.80 19.68
N LEU A 10 9.80 6.35 19.23
CA LEU A 10 10.59 5.79 18.17
C LEU A 10 11.98 5.40 18.68
N PRO A 11 12.57 4.33 18.12
CA PRO A 11 13.96 3.99 18.43
C PRO A 11 14.89 5.13 18.02
N GLU A 12 16.00 5.27 18.73
CA GLU A 12 16.98 6.30 18.43
C GLU A 12 17.48 6.24 16.99
N GLU A 13 17.69 5.03 16.48
CA GLU A 13 18.11 4.83 15.09
C GLU A 13 17.11 5.44 14.09
N THR A 14 15.83 5.26 14.35
CA THR A 14 14.78 5.84 13.48
C THR A 14 14.81 7.36 13.54
N ILE A 15 15.02 7.92 14.72
CA ILE A 15 15.11 9.37 14.88
C ILE A 15 16.34 9.92 14.13
N GLU A 16 17.45 9.25 14.23
CA GLU A 16 18.68 9.64 13.51
C GLU A 16 18.47 9.59 12.01
N ASN A 17 17.78 8.57 11.51
CA ASN A 17 17.45 8.45 10.09
C ASN A 17 16.55 9.58 9.64
N LEU A 18 15.56 9.97 10.45
CA LEU A 18 14.69 11.10 10.15
C LEU A 18 15.47 12.40 10.07
N GLU A 19 16.38 12.61 11.02
CA GLU A 19 17.21 13.82 11.03
C GLU A 19 18.12 13.88 9.81
N ASP A 20 18.70 12.75 9.41
CA ASP A 20 19.52 12.65 8.21
C ASP A 20 18.71 13.01 6.97
N LEU A 21 17.49 12.50 6.83
CA LEU A 21 16.61 12.84 5.71
C LEU A 21 16.22 14.31 5.70
N THR A 22 15.95 14.87 6.87
CA THR A 22 15.63 16.28 7.03
C THR A 22 16.76 17.15 6.47
N GLU A 23 17.98 16.80 6.82
CA GLU A 23 19.15 17.51 6.37
C GLU A 23 19.39 17.35 4.87
N ARG A 24 19.31 16.12 4.36
CA ARG A 24 19.54 15.84 2.93
C ARG A 24 18.48 16.45 2.03
N LEU A 25 17.23 16.42 2.45
CA LEU A 25 16.12 16.91 1.64
C LEU A 25 15.80 18.37 1.86
N GLN A 26 16.43 19.00 2.86
CA GLN A 26 16.17 20.40 3.21
C GLN A 26 14.69 20.66 3.43
N ARG A 27 14.03 19.77 4.18
CA ARG A 27 12.61 19.85 4.51
C ARG A 27 12.43 19.75 6.01
N GLU A 28 11.29 20.23 6.49
CA GLU A 28 10.99 20.16 7.91
C GLU A 28 10.75 18.70 8.33
N LYS A 29 11.18 18.39 9.55
CA LYS A 29 11.06 17.05 10.12
C LYS A 29 9.61 16.56 10.10
N SER A 30 8.66 17.43 10.47
CA SER A 30 7.24 17.06 10.48
C SER A 30 6.70 16.68 9.10
N ASP A 31 7.15 17.36 8.05
CA ASP A 31 6.74 17.05 6.69
C ASP A 31 7.28 15.69 6.24
N ILE A 32 8.53 15.42 6.57
CA ILE A 32 9.15 14.13 6.25
C ILE A 32 8.46 13.00 7.00
N MET A 33 8.13 13.22 8.28
CA MET A 33 7.42 12.22 9.06
C MET A 33 6.04 11.90 8.48
N ARG A 34 5.29 12.92 8.06
CA ARG A 34 3.98 12.71 7.44
C ARG A 34 4.09 11.92 6.13
N GLU A 35 5.05 12.29 5.32
CA GLU A 35 5.27 11.58 4.07
C GLU A 35 5.68 10.13 4.31
N ALA A 36 6.61 9.91 5.23
CA ALA A 36 7.07 8.56 5.57
C ALA A 36 5.93 7.69 6.08
N LEU A 37 5.06 8.26 6.93
CA LEU A 37 3.88 7.55 7.44
C LEU A 37 2.92 7.20 6.32
N LYS A 38 2.67 8.14 5.41
CA LYS A 38 1.77 7.86 4.29
C LYS A 38 2.31 6.74 3.41
N ILE A 39 3.58 6.80 3.06
CA ILE A 39 4.23 5.77 2.25
C ILE A 39 4.16 4.42 2.98
N GLY A 40 4.46 4.41 4.27
CA GLY A 40 4.46 3.19 5.06
C GLY A 40 3.08 2.59 5.21
N ILE A 41 2.07 3.40 5.45
CA ILE A 41 0.69 2.93 5.59
C ILE A 41 0.19 2.35 4.27
N ASP A 42 0.45 3.02 3.16
CA ASP A 42 0.07 2.52 1.84
C ASP A 42 0.74 1.18 1.55
N GLU A 43 2.01 1.05 1.89
CA GLU A 43 2.74 -0.21 1.73
C GLU A 43 2.17 -1.32 2.61
N MET A 44 1.82 -1.01 3.85
CA MET A 44 1.22 -1.99 4.75
C MET A 44 -0.14 -2.47 4.24
N LYS A 45 -0.95 -1.56 3.72
CA LYS A 45 -2.24 -1.92 3.11
C LYS A 45 -2.05 -2.87 1.94
N LEU A 46 -1.05 -2.57 1.10
CA LEU A 46 -0.75 -3.41 -0.05
C LEU A 46 -0.32 -4.81 0.39
N ARG A 47 0.57 -4.90 1.36
CA ARG A 47 1.04 -6.19 1.88
C ARG A 47 -0.10 -7.03 2.43
N ILE A 48 -1.00 -6.41 3.20
CA ILE A 48 -2.16 -7.10 3.78
C ILE A 48 -3.07 -7.60 2.66
N ALA A 49 -3.38 -6.75 1.68
CA ALA A 49 -4.24 -7.12 0.57
C ALA A 49 -3.65 -8.27 -0.25
N LEU A 50 -2.35 -8.22 -0.54
CA LEU A 50 -1.66 -9.27 -1.28
C LEU A 50 -1.67 -10.60 -0.53
N GLU A 51 -1.48 -10.57 0.78
CA GLU A 51 -1.53 -11.77 1.59
C GLU A 51 -2.92 -12.39 1.60
N LEU A 52 -3.95 -11.57 1.75
CA LEU A 52 -5.33 -12.03 1.70
C LEU A 52 -5.68 -12.63 0.33
N TYR A 53 -5.20 -12.01 -0.72
CA TYR A 53 -5.39 -12.52 -2.06
C TYR A 53 -4.67 -13.85 -2.27
N ARG A 54 -3.42 -13.93 -1.84
CA ARG A 54 -2.63 -15.16 -1.94
C ARG A 54 -3.31 -16.34 -1.25
N LYS A 55 -3.94 -16.08 -0.12
CA LYS A 55 -4.67 -17.09 0.64
C LYS A 55 -6.03 -17.43 0.05
N GLY A 56 -6.47 -16.68 -0.94
CA GLY A 56 -7.79 -16.87 -1.53
C GLY A 56 -8.92 -16.22 -0.75
N SER A 57 -8.60 -15.36 0.21
CA SER A 57 -9.62 -14.72 1.06
C SER A 57 -10.33 -13.56 0.38
N ILE A 58 -9.69 -12.92 -0.60
CA ILE A 58 -10.29 -11.82 -1.35
C ILE A 58 -10.01 -11.97 -2.84
N SER A 59 -10.84 -11.32 -3.64
CA SER A 59 -10.66 -11.28 -5.09
C SER A 59 -9.65 -10.19 -5.47
N PHE A 60 -9.21 -10.23 -6.72
CA PHE A 60 -8.34 -9.19 -7.27
C PHE A 60 -9.04 -7.82 -7.23
N GLY A 61 -10.33 -7.79 -7.60
CA GLY A 61 -11.12 -6.57 -7.55
C GLY A 61 -11.21 -5.98 -6.13
N ARG A 62 -11.34 -6.85 -5.13
CA ARG A 62 -11.35 -6.39 -3.75
C ARG A 62 -10.01 -5.76 -3.35
N MET A 63 -8.90 -6.27 -3.88
CA MET A 63 -7.61 -5.64 -3.65
C MET A 63 -7.56 -4.21 -4.16
N THR A 64 -8.18 -3.94 -5.31
CA THR A 64 -8.22 -2.57 -5.85
C THR A 64 -8.94 -1.63 -4.89
N GLU A 65 -10.02 -2.09 -4.27
CA GLU A 65 -10.77 -1.30 -3.30
C GLU A 65 -9.96 -1.03 -2.03
N LEU A 66 -9.30 -2.06 -1.52
CA LEU A 66 -8.54 -1.95 -0.28
C LEU A 66 -7.28 -1.09 -0.41
N THR A 67 -6.62 -1.15 -1.56
CA THR A 67 -5.36 -0.46 -1.76
C THR A 67 -5.50 0.87 -2.48
N GLY A 68 -6.58 1.04 -3.22
CA GLY A 68 -6.74 2.20 -4.10
C GLY A 68 -5.89 2.14 -5.37
N LEU A 69 -5.20 1.03 -5.59
CA LEU A 69 -4.37 0.85 -6.78
C LEU A 69 -5.20 0.32 -7.95
N SER A 70 -4.76 0.62 -9.17
CA SER A 70 -5.39 0.12 -10.37
C SER A 70 -5.04 -1.35 -10.62
N TYR A 71 -5.77 -1.98 -11.53
CA TYR A 71 -5.47 -3.34 -11.98
C TYR A 71 -4.04 -3.46 -12.48
N ARG A 72 -3.62 -2.49 -13.27
CA ARG A 72 -2.26 -2.49 -13.83
C ARG A 72 -1.20 -2.42 -12.73
N GLU A 73 -1.39 -1.50 -11.79
CA GLU A 73 -0.45 -1.34 -10.69
C GLU A 73 -0.37 -2.59 -9.83
N LEU A 74 -1.51 -3.21 -9.50
CA LEU A 74 -1.54 -4.44 -8.73
C LEU A 74 -0.92 -5.61 -9.50
N SER A 75 -1.18 -5.70 -10.80
CA SER A 75 -0.57 -6.75 -11.62
C SER A 75 0.95 -6.67 -11.60
N LEU A 76 1.48 -5.46 -11.66
CA LEU A 76 2.93 -5.24 -11.56
C LEU A 76 3.46 -5.65 -10.19
N GLU A 77 2.72 -5.33 -9.12
CA GLU A 77 3.12 -5.72 -7.77
C GLU A 77 3.11 -7.23 -7.56
N LEU A 78 2.11 -7.92 -8.09
CA LEU A 78 2.08 -9.39 -8.05
C LEU A 78 3.30 -9.98 -8.74
N ARG A 79 3.64 -9.45 -9.91
CA ARG A 79 4.78 -9.92 -10.69
C ARG A 79 6.09 -9.68 -9.94
N ARG A 80 6.26 -8.49 -9.39
CA ARG A 80 7.46 -8.14 -8.63
C ARG A 80 7.67 -9.04 -7.42
N ARG A 81 6.58 -9.49 -6.80
CA ARG A 81 6.62 -10.30 -5.58
C ARG A 81 6.47 -11.79 -5.84
N ASN A 82 6.44 -12.18 -7.12
CA ASN A 82 6.27 -13.57 -7.53
C ASN A 82 5.01 -14.22 -6.96
N ILE A 83 3.93 -13.47 -6.92
CA ILE A 83 2.63 -13.97 -6.51
C ILE A 83 1.86 -14.35 -7.76
N VAL A 84 1.32 -15.57 -7.76
CA VAL A 84 0.60 -16.08 -8.92
C VAL A 84 -0.76 -15.42 -9.03
N TYR A 85 -1.03 -14.82 -10.19
CA TYR A 85 -2.36 -14.29 -10.49
C TYR A 85 -3.30 -15.46 -10.77
N ARG A 86 -4.47 -15.45 -10.15
CA ARG A 86 -5.47 -16.48 -10.35
C ARG A 86 -6.32 -16.12 -11.56
N TYR A 87 -6.01 -16.76 -12.68
CA TYR A 87 -6.76 -16.59 -13.91
C TYR A 87 -8.01 -17.47 -13.92
N GLY A 88 -8.81 -17.33 -14.95
CA GLY A 88 -9.98 -18.17 -15.14
C GLY A 88 -11.19 -17.64 -14.42
N GLU A 89 -11.73 -18.41 -13.44
CA GLU A 89 -12.99 -18.08 -12.81
C GLU A 89 -12.99 -16.69 -12.16
N GLU A 90 -11.97 -16.37 -11.42
CA GLU A 90 -11.89 -15.07 -10.74
C GLU A 90 -11.81 -13.93 -11.73
N ARG A 91 -10.94 -14.05 -12.73
CA ARG A 91 -10.79 -13.03 -13.75
C ARG A 91 -12.07 -12.85 -14.54
N PHE A 92 -12.70 -13.96 -14.89
CA PHE A 92 -13.97 -13.93 -15.59
C PHE A 92 -15.03 -13.19 -14.78
N ARG A 93 -15.09 -13.46 -13.48
CA ARG A 93 -16.05 -12.81 -12.60
C ARG A 93 -15.83 -11.31 -12.56
N GLU A 94 -14.60 -10.86 -12.44
CA GLU A 94 -14.28 -9.45 -12.38
C GLU A 94 -14.61 -8.74 -13.69
N GLU A 95 -14.28 -9.36 -14.81
CA GLU A 95 -14.58 -8.80 -16.12
C GLU A 95 -16.09 -8.71 -16.32
N ALA A 96 -16.82 -9.71 -15.87
CA ALA A 96 -18.28 -9.70 -15.96
C ALA A 96 -18.89 -8.59 -15.11
N GLU A 97 -18.36 -8.36 -13.93
CA GLU A 97 -18.80 -7.27 -13.06
C GLU A 97 -18.55 -5.90 -13.72
N GLN A 98 -17.41 -5.74 -14.37
CA GLN A 98 -17.08 -4.50 -15.07
C GLN A 98 -18.02 -4.26 -16.26
N LEU A 99 -18.44 -5.31 -16.95
CA LEU A 99 -19.35 -5.19 -18.07
C LEU A 99 -20.77 -4.87 -17.64
N VAL A 100 -21.19 -5.36 -16.49
CA VAL A 100 -22.54 -5.16 -15.96
C VAL A 100 -22.66 -3.86 -15.20
N GLY A 101 -21.62 -3.51 -14.49
CA GLY A 101 -21.62 -2.34 -13.67
C GLY A 101 -21.10 -1.13 -14.37
#